data_082eb44e81933cf21f149135276793b0
#
_entry.id   082eb44e81933cf21f149135276793b0
#
_cell.length_a   1.000
_cell.length_b   1.000
_cell.length_c   1.000
_cell.angle_alpha   90.00
_cell.angle_beta   90.00
_cell.angle_gamma   90.00
#
_symmetry.space_group_name_H-M   'P 1'
#
loop_
_entity.id
_entity.type
_entity.pdbx_description
1 polymer ?
#
loop_
_entity_poly.entity_id
_entity_poly.type
_entity_poly.pdbx_seq_one_letter_code
_entity_poly.pdbx_strand_id
1 'polypeptide(L)'
;MIVGIGIDVVDVARFVATLHRVPALRTRLFTPEEREMPETSLAARFAAKEAIAKALGAPGGMSWQDATVRRTAGAQPVVEVVGTVAAAAAALGVDRFHLSISHDAGIASAVVVAERD
;
A
#
# COMPACT_ATOMS: atom_id res chain seq x y z
N MET A 1 -2.85 13.82 -15.98
CA MET A 1 -3.61 14.57 -14.94
C MET A 1 -3.60 13.82 -13.63
N ILE A 2 -3.23 14.49 -12.56
CA ILE A 2 -3.31 13.91 -11.22
C ILE A 2 -4.78 13.82 -10.80
N VAL A 3 -5.20 12.61 -10.43
CA VAL A 3 -6.57 12.35 -9.97
C VAL A 3 -6.65 12.40 -8.45
N GLY A 4 -5.62 11.90 -7.77
CA GLY A 4 -5.59 11.88 -6.31
C GLY A 4 -4.21 11.67 -5.77
N ILE A 5 -4.02 12.08 -4.51
CA ILE A 5 -2.77 11.92 -3.79
C ILE A 5 -3.12 11.31 -2.42
N GLY A 6 -2.36 10.30 -2.03
CA GLY A 6 -2.51 9.68 -0.72
C GLY A 6 -1.19 9.66 0.01
N ILE A 7 -1.24 9.86 1.32
CA ILE A 7 -0.08 9.73 2.19
C ILE A 7 -0.49 8.98 3.44
N ASP A 8 0.39 8.12 3.92
CA ASP A 8 0.17 7.44 5.18
C ASP A 8 1.47 7.28 5.95
N VAL A 9 1.35 7.24 7.27
CA VAL A 9 2.47 7.13 8.20
C VAL A 9 2.16 6.03 9.18
N VAL A 10 3.10 5.09 9.34
CA VAL A 10 2.93 3.92 10.21
C VAL A 10 4.06 3.86 11.20
N ASP A 11 3.72 3.76 12.49
CA ASP A 11 4.69 3.44 13.55
C ASP A 11 5.05 1.97 13.40
N VAL A 12 6.29 1.69 13.01
CA VAL A 12 6.74 0.33 12.69
C VAL A 12 6.64 -0.60 13.90
N ALA A 13 7.13 -0.17 15.06
CA ALA A 13 7.11 -1.01 16.26
C ALA A 13 5.68 -1.38 16.67
N ARG A 14 4.78 -0.42 16.61
CA ARG A 14 3.37 -0.65 16.95
C ARG A 14 2.70 -1.59 15.94
N PHE A 15 3.00 -1.42 14.65
CA PHE A 15 2.44 -2.30 13.62
C PHE A 15 2.93 -3.74 13.80
N VAL A 16 4.22 -3.94 14.04
CA VAL A 16 4.81 -5.25 14.28
C VAL A 16 4.19 -5.92 15.51
N ALA A 17 4.03 -5.15 16.61
CA ALA A 17 3.38 -5.66 17.80
C ALA A 17 1.94 -6.11 17.52
N THR A 18 1.22 -5.35 16.69
CA THR A 18 -0.15 -5.71 16.28
C THR A 18 -0.17 -6.99 15.46
N LEU A 19 0.77 -7.16 14.53
CA LEU A 19 0.88 -8.40 13.75
C LEU A 19 1.12 -9.61 14.64
N HIS A 20 1.95 -9.46 15.67
CA HIS A 20 2.23 -10.56 16.61
C HIS A 20 1.03 -10.87 17.48
N ARG A 21 0.28 -9.85 17.90
CA ARG A 21 -0.91 -10.03 18.73
C ARG A 21 -2.07 -10.64 17.95
N VAL A 22 -2.21 -10.29 16.65
CA VAL A 22 -3.30 -10.77 15.79
C VAL A 22 -2.69 -11.34 14.51
N PRO A 23 -2.19 -12.60 14.55
CA PRO A 23 -1.48 -13.19 13.40
C PRO A 23 -2.30 -13.25 12.12
N ALA A 24 -3.62 -13.32 12.21
CA ALA A 24 -4.50 -13.35 11.04
C ALA A 24 -4.40 -12.07 10.18
N LEU A 25 -3.91 -10.96 10.73
CA LEU A 25 -3.74 -9.72 9.97
C LEU A 25 -2.74 -9.88 8.83
N ARG A 26 -1.69 -10.68 9.02
CA ARG A 26 -0.69 -10.91 7.97
C ARG A 26 -1.34 -11.47 6.71
N THR A 27 -2.22 -12.45 6.87
CA THR A 27 -2.95 -13.05 5.77
C THR A 27 -3.99 -12.11 5.17
N ARG A 28 -4.65 -11.32 6.00
CA ARG A 28 -5.73 -10.44 5.59
C ARG A 28 -5.24 -9.20 4.85
N LEU A 29 -4.12 -8.62 5.31
CA LEU A 29 -3.59 -7.35 4.78
C LEU A 29 -2.65 -7.53 3.60
N PHE A 30 -2.02 -8.70 3.48
CA PHE A 30 -0.94 -8.89 2.52
C PHE A 30 -1.21 -10.06 1.58
N THR A 31 -0.77 -9.89 0.33
CA THR A 31 -0.85 -10.96 -0.67
C THR A 31 0.14 -12.07 -0.32
N PRO A 32 -0.04 -13.30 -0.86
CA PRO A 32 0.91 -14.39 -0.61
C PRO A 32 2.36 -14.01 -0.90
N GLU A 33 2.59 -13.24 -1.94
CA GLU A 33 3.94 -12.77 -2.29
C GLU A 33 4.51 -11.85 -1.22
N GLU A 34 3.69 -10.97 -0.64
CA GLU A 34 4.13 -10.02 0.38
C GLU A 34 4.38 -10.64 1.74
N ARG A 35 3.64 -11.70 2.09
CA ARG A 35 3.65 -12.29 3.44
C ARG A 35 5.02 -12.77 3.90
N GLU A 36 5.90 -13.11 2.97
CA GLU A 36 7.24 -13.62 3.29
C GLU A 36 8.26 -12.51 3.55
N MET A 37 7.87 -11.26 3.40
CA MET A 37 8.76 -10.14 3.60
C MET A 37 9.03 -9.87 5.08
N PRO A 38 10.19 -9.26 5.42
CA PRO A 38 10.46 -8.83 6.79
C PRO A 38 9.38 -7.90 7.32
N GLU A 39 9.17 -7.92 8.63
CA GLU A 39 8.08 -7.16 9.26
C GLU A 39 8.18 -5.65 9.04
N THR A 40 9.39 -5.10 8.98
CA THR A 40 9.57 -3.68 8.64
C THR A 40 9.11 -3.36 7.22
N SER A 41 9.33 -4.29 6.29
CA SER A 41 8.84 -4.18 4.92
C SER A 41 7.31 -4.29 4.86
N LEU A 42 6.71 -5.11 5.72
CA LEU A 42 5.26 -5.22 5.80
C LEU A 42 4.64 -3.93 6.31
N ALA A 43 5.25 -3.27 7.29
CA ALA A 43 4.79 -1.97 7.78
C ALA A 43 4.78 -0.93 6.65
N ALA A 44 5.84 -0.88 5.84
CA ALA A 44 5.93 0.02 4.70
C ALA A 44 4.89 -0.31 3.63
N ARG A 45 4.64 -1.59 3.38
CA ARG A 45 3.63 -2.01 2.43
C ARG A 45 2.22 -1.69 2.91
N PHE A 46 1.98 -1.79 4.21
CA PHE A 46 0.71 -1.36 4.77
C PHE A 46 0.50 0.14 4.58
N ALA A 47 1.52 0.97 4.86
CA ALA A 47 1.45 2.40 4.60
C ALA A 47 1.14 2.68 3.13
N ALA A 48 1.76 1.95 2.21
CA ALA A 48 1.51 2.11 0.77
C ALA A 48 0.06 1.77 0.40
N LYS A 49 -0.50 0.69 0.96
CA LYS A 49 -1.88 0.30 0.68
C LYS A 49 -2.88 1.33 1.21
N GLU A 50 -2.63 1.88 2.40
CA GLU A 50 -3.43 2.97 2.95
C GLU A 50 -3.35 4.22 2.09
N ALA A 51 -2.14 4.54 1.60
CA ALA A 51 -1.95 5.70 0.73
C ALA A 51 -2.67 5.52 -0.62
N ILE A 52 -2.69 4.30 -1.18
CA ILE A 52 -3.46 3.99 -2.38
C ILE A 52 -4.95 4.26 -2.13
N ALA A 53 -5.48 3.77 -1.02
CA ALA A 53 -6.88 3.98 -0.68
C ALA A 53 -7.21 5.47 -0.61
N LYS A 54 -6.35 6.25 0.04
CA LYS A 54 -6.54 7.72 0.16
C LYS A 54 -6.47 8.41 -1.20
N ALA A 55 -5.54 7.99 -2.07
CA ALA A 55 -5.43 8.55 -3.42
C ALA A 55 -6.68 8.29 -4.26
N LEU A 56 -7.41 7.20 -3.98
CA LEU A 56 -8.65 6.85 -4.65
C LEU A 56 -9.90 7.38 -3.93
N GLY A 57 -9.73 8.22 -2.91
CA GLY A 57 -10.84 8.81 -2.16
C GLY A 57 -11.41 7.88 -1.09
N ALA A 58 -10.66 6.87 -0.68
CA ALA A 58 -11.05 5.90 0.34
C ALA A 58 -12.42 5.27 0.09
N PRO A 59 -12.68 4.73 -1.11
CA PRO A 59 -13.97 4.08 -1.37
C PRO A 59 -14.12 2.83 -0.51
N GLY A 60 -15.34 2.52 -0.11
CA GLY A 60 -15.62 1.28 0.59
C GLY A 60 -15.47 0.06 -0.33
N GLY A 61 -15.28 -1.11 0.27
CA GLY A 61 -15.31 -2.38 -0.46
C GLY A 61 -14.00 -2.80 -1.14
N MET A 62 -12.90 -2.06 -0.96
CA MET A 62 -11.62 -2.49 -1.49
C MET A 62 -10.98 -3.54 -0.59
N SER A 63 -10.43 -4.59 -1.21
CA SER A 63 -9.68 -5.62 -0.51
C SER A 63 -8.18 -5.28 -0.51
N TRP A 64 -7.54 -5.42 0.64
CA TRP A 64 -6.10 -5.23 0.80
C TRP A 64 -5.27 -6.14 -0.10
N GLN A 65 -5.81 -7.33 -0.39
CA GLN A 65 -5.12 -8.32 -1.22
C GLN A 65 -5.22 -8.02 -2.72
N ASP A 66 -5.98 -7.01 -3.11
CA ASP A 66 -6.09 -6.61 -4.50
C ASP A 66 -5.05 -5.57 -4.90
N ALA A 67 -4.09 -5.31 -4.03
CA ALA A 67 -2.91 -4.49 -4.33
C ALA A 67 -1.67 -5.22 -3.82
N THR A 68 -0.67 -5.39 -4.68
CA THR A 68 0.62 -5.97 -4.30
C THR A 68 1.71 -4.92 -4.52
N VAL A 69 2.46 -4.65 -3.48
CA VAL A 69 3.59 -3.73 -3.54
C VAL A 69 4.87 -4.53 -3.74
N ARG A 70 5.60 -4.23 -4.80
CA ARG A 70 6.88 -4.88 -5.12
C ARG A 70 7.99 -3.87 -5.11
N ARG A 71 9.14 -4.28 -4.62
CA ARG A 71 10.33 -3.45 -4.60
C ARG A 71 11.55 -4.30 -4.97
N THR A 72 12.18 -3.97 -6.08
CA THR A 72 13.45 -4.56 -6.49
C THR A 72 14.57 -3.70 -5.94
N ALA A 73 15.65 -4.32 -5.45
CA ALA A 73 16.79 -3.60 -4.91
C ALA A 73 17.31 -2.55 -5.92
N GLY A 74 17.49 -1.31 -5.46
CA GLY A 74 17.96 -0.21 -6.29
C GLY A 74 16.92 0.42 -7.19
N ALA A 75 15.68 -0.08 -7.20
CA ALA A 75 14.60 0.44 -8.01
C ALA A 75 13.52 1.08 -7.14
N GLN A 76 12.68 1.91 -7.75
CA GLN A 76 11.51 2.45 -7.07
C GLN A 76 10.48 1.35 -6.84
N PRO A 77 9.71 1.42 -5.75
CA PRO A 77 8.63 0.47 -5.54
C PRO A 77 7.55 0.66 -6.61
N VAL A 78 6.91 -0.44 -6.95
CA VAL A 78 5.77 -0.43 -7.88
C VAL A 78 4.59 -1.13 -7.22
N VAL A 79 3.38 -0.80 -7.68
CA VAL A 79 2.17 -1.46 -7.21
C VAL A 79 1.43 -2.08 -8.39
N GLU A 80 0.99 -3.31 -8.19
CA GLU A 80 0.07 -3.98 -9.12
C GLU A 80 -1.29 -4.04 -8.46
N VAL A 81 -2.32 -3.60 -9.18
CA VAL A 81 -3.69 -3.61 -8.68
C VAL A 81 -4.55 -4.55 -9.51
N VAL A 82 -5.43 -5.27 -8.83
CA VAL A 82 -6.38 -6.19 -9.45
C VAL A 82 -7.74 -6.02 -8.74
N GLY A 83 -8.73 -6.74 -9.19
CA GLY A 83 -10.02 -6.88 -8.50
C GLY A 83 -10.64 -5.56 -8.06
N THR A 84 -10.92 -5.46 -6.77
CA THR A 84 -11.63 -4.31 -6.19
C THR A 84 -10.85 -3.01 -6.29
N VAL A 85 -9.53 -3.06 -6.17
CA VAL A 85 -8.70 -1.85 -6.28
C VAL A 85 -8.61 -1.40 -7.73
N ALA A 86 -8.44 -2.33 -8.67
CA ALA A 86 -8.46 -2.02 -10.10
C ALA A 86 -9.80 -1.42 -10.52
N ALA A 87 -10.91 -1.93 -10.00
CA ALA A 87 -12.24 -1.40 -10.29
C ALA A 87 -12.40 0.04 -9.76
N ALA A 88 -11.94 0.31 -8.55
CA ALA A 88 -11.98 1.65 -7.98
C ALA A 88 -11.13 2.64 -8.80
N ALA A 89 -9.95 2.22 -9.23
CA ALA A 89 -9.08 3.03 -10.09
C ALA A 89 -9.74 3.32 -11.43
N ALA A 90 -10.33 2.28 -12.07
CA ALA A 90 -11.00 2.43 -13.35
C ALA A 90 -12.19 3.40 -13.26
N ALA A 91 -12.95 3.36 -12.18
CA ALA A 91 -14.08 4.26 -11.97
C ALA A 91 -13.67 5.73 -11.98
N LEU A 92 -12.43 6.03 -11.58
CA LEU A 92 -11.87 7.38 -11.58
C LEU A 92 -11.02 7.69 -12.82
N GLY A 93 -10.88 6.72 -13.72
CA GLY A 93 -10.05 6.86 -14.90
C GLY A 93 -8.54 6.83 -14.61
N VAL A 94 -8.14 6.28 -13.48
CA VAL A 94 -6.73 6.19 -13.10
C VAL A 94 -6.03 5.13 -13.95
N ASP A 95 -4.95 5.54 -14.64
CA ASP A 95 -4.17 4.66 -15.51
C ASP A 95 -2.94 4.11 -14.81
N ARG A 96 -2.40 4.85 -13.84
CA ARG A 96 -1.16 4.46 -13.19
C ARG A 96 -1.04 5.07 -11.80
N PHE A 97 -0.20 4.42 -11.00
CA PHE A 97 0.17 4.90 -9.67
C PHE A 97 1.66 5.14 -9.61
N HIS A 98 2.04 6.21 -8.94
CA HIS A 98 3.42 6.49 -8.57
C HIS A 98 3.52 6.32 -7.07
N LEU A 99 4.52 5.58 -6.60
CA LEU A 99 4.67 5.24 -5.19
C LEU A 99 6.08 5.57 -4.72
N SER A 100 6.17 6.23 -3.57
CA SER A 100 7.43 6.42 -2.86
C SER A 100 7.26 6.02 -1.40
N ILE A 101 8.29 5.39 -0.85
CA ILE A 101 8.31 4.90 0.53
C ILE A 101 9.56 5.45 1.22
N SER A 102 9.42 5.83 2.48
CA SER A 102 10.51 6.30 3.30
C SER A 102 10.45 5.67 4.68
N HIS A 103 11.63 5.39 5.25
CA HIS A 103 11.78 4.90 6.62
C HIS A 103 12.67 5.87 7.37
N ASP A 104 12.21 6.36 8.53
CA ASP A 104 13.00 7.21 9.39
C ASP A 104 12.40 7.23 10.81
N ALA A 105 13.26 7.26 11.82
CA ALA A 105 12.86 7.41 13.21
C ALA A 105 11.78 6.43 13.67
N GLY A 106 11.84 5.18 13.20
CA GLY A 106 10.86 4.15 13.56
C GLY A 106 9.52 4.28 12.82
N ILE A 107 9.46 5.15 11.82
CA ILE A 107 8.26 5.41 11.04
C ILE A 107 8.49 4.91 9.62
N ALA A 108 7.47 4.28 9.05
CA ALA A 108 7.38 4.02 7.61
C ALA A 108 6.34 4.96 7.04
N SER A 109 6.68 5.66 5.97
CA SER A 109 5.74 6.55 5.29
C SER A 109 5.66 6.22 3.82
N ALA A 110 4.50 6.45 3.22
CA ALA A 110 4.29 6.22 1.80
C ALA A 110 3.48 7.38 1.22
N VAL A 111 3.81 7.76 0.00
CA VAL A 111 3.02 8.67 -0.79
C VAL A 111 2.66 8.00 -2.12
N VAL A 112 1.41 8.18 -2.53
CA VAL A 112 0.91 7.65 -3.79
C VAL A 112 0.29 8.78 -4.58
N VAL A 113 0.64 8.85 -5.86
CA VAL A 113 0.00 9.74 -6.82
C VAL A 113 -0.76 8.87 -7.82
N ALA A 114 -2.06 9.05 -7.90
CA ALA A 114 -2.91 8.38 -8.87
C ALA A 114 -3.10 9.32 -10.07
N GLU A 115 -2.77 8.83 -11.25
CA GLU A 115 -2.72 9.65 -12.46
C GLU A 115 -3.49 9.02 -13.60
N ARG A 116 -4.06 9.88 -14.43
CA ARG A 116 -4.67 9.49 -15.72
C ARG A 116 -4.11 10.35 -16.83
N ASP A 117 -4.14 9.82 -18.03
CA ASP A 117 -3.72 10.53 -19.23
C ASP A 117 -4.64 11.71 -19.58
#